data_2981dbf5f32cd7d39e8282e1e28acec0
#
_entry.id   2981dbf5f32cd7d39e8282e1e28acec0
#
_cell.length_a   1.000
_cell.length_b   1.000
_cell.length_c   1.000
_cell.angle_alpha   90.00
_cell.angle_beta   90.00
_cell.angle_gamma   90.00
#
_symmetry.space_group_name_H-M   'P 1'
#
loop_
_entity.id
_entity.type
_entity.pdbx_description
1 polymer ?
#
loop_
_entity_poly.entity_id
_entity_poly.type
_entity_poly.pdbx_seq_one_letter_code
_entity_poly.pdbx_strand_id
1 'polypeptide(L)'
;AVLNIPGTTIDMSPSSVVVTHPMSDELVQRPFVHKAEYLREYQADWSEWLRDYKASWPQQKTNLLTQLQDWWQPLLAMAPTLRTAIGGGCLLKTDDAEIYIDFANGLVVPFADQQYRYRFVIARPILEKTVAEKAVDWSNSLFLSCRFTAWRDGTYNEFLYNFFKSLSVERMRRAEDEAVRRTAPESAGAQL
;
A
#
# COMPACT_ATOMS: atom_id res chain seq x y z
N ALA A 1 -8.13 13.22 -22.77
CA ALA A 1 -8.24 13.45 -21.33
C ALA A 1 -8.34 14.95 -21.07
N VAL A 2 -9.19 15.35 -20.12
CA VAL A 2 -9.36 16.75 -19.72
C VAL A 2 -8.66 16.94 -18.37
N LEU A 3 -7.79 17.96 -18.29
CA LEU A 3 -7.17 18.34 -17.01
C LEU A 3 -8.23 19.08 -16.16
N ASN A 4 -8.57 18.52 -15.03
CA ASN A 4 -9.52 19.13 -14.10
C ASN A 4 -8.75 19.77 -12.93
N ILE A 5 -8.72 21.09 -12.89
CA ILE A 5 -8.15 21.89 -11.78
C ILE A 5 -9.29 22.62 -11.06
N PRO A 6 -9.10 23.02 -9.78
CA PRO A 6 -10.13 23.75 -9.03
C PRO A 6 -10.64 24.97 -9.81
N GLY A 7 -11.96 25.09 -9.94
CA GLY A 7 -12.62 26.15 -10.69
C GLY A 7 -12.78 25.91 -12.20
N THR A 8 -12.34 24.74 -12.72
CA THR A 8 -12.61 24.36 -14.12
C THR A 8 -14.11 24.17 -14.32
N THR A 9 -14.65 24.80 -15.39
CA THR A 9 -16.01 24.58 -15.86
C THR A 9 -15.97 23.69 -17.11
N ILE A 10 -16.81 22.68 -17.14
CA ILE A 10 -16.97 21.78 -18.28
C ILE A 10 -18.42 21.84 -18.74
N ASP A 11 -18.66 22.46 -19.90
CA ASP A 11 -19.97 22.52 -20.54
C ASP A 11 -20.07 21.42 -21.59
N MET A 12 -21.05 20.54 -21.44
CA MET A 12 -21.26 19.41 -22.34
C MET A 12 -22.58 19.55 -23.10
N SER A 13 -22.50 19.37 -24.39
CA SER A 13 -23.67 19.24 -25.29
C SER A 13 -23.52 17.94 -26.11
N PRO A 14 -24.59 17.48 -26.81
CA PRO A 14 -24.50 16.29 -27.66
C PRO A 14 -23.42 16.37 -28.76
N SER A 15 -23.02 17.57 -29.14
CA SER A 15 -22.06 17.82 -30.23
C SER A 15 -20.75 18.46 -29.81
N SER A 16 -20.62 18.90 -28.56
CA SER A 16 -19.39 19.59 -28.08
C SER A 16 -19.14 19.45 -26.60
N VAL A 17 -17.87 19.53 -26.26
CA VAL A 17 -17.38 19.67 -24.86
C VAL A 17 -16.53 20.93 -24.84
N VAL A 18 -16.93 21.92 -24.06
CA VAL A 18 -16.15 23.15 -23.83
C VAL A 18 -15.60 23.14 -22.43
N VAL A 19 -14.27 23.28 -22.30
CA VAL A 19 -13.57 23.33 -21.03
C VAL A 19 -13.02 24.72 -20.82
N THR A 20 -13.41 25.37 -19.73
CA THR A 20 -12.91 26.70 -19.35
C THR A 20 -12.11 26.58 -18.05
N HIS A 21 -10.82 26.90 -18.11
CA HIS A 21 -9.96 26.96 -16.94
C HIS A 21 -9.95 28.36 -16.33
N PRO A 22 -9.92 28.49 -14.99
CA PRO A 22 -9.83 29.79 -14.32
C PRO A 22 -8.43 30.41 -14.42
N MET A 23 -7.44 29.63 -14.88
CA MET A 23 -6.05 30.02 -15.03
C MET A 23 -5.64 30.02 -16.50
N SER A 24 -4.61 30.79 -16.84
CA SER A 24 -4.06 30.75 -18.20
C SER A 24 -3.50 29.37 -18.55
N ASP A 25 -3.50 29.00 -19.83
CA ASP A 25 -2.96 27.73 -20.32
C ASP A 25 -1.50 27.52 -19.86
N GLU A 26 -0.69 28.59 -19.81
CA GLU A 26 0.68 28.55 -19.32
C GLU A 26 0.75 28.09 -17.85
N LEU A 27 -0.08 28.67 -16.97
CA LEU A 27 -0.13 28.28 -15.56
C LEU A 27 -0.65 26.86 -15.38
N VAL A 28 -1.61 26.44 -16.20
CA VAL A 28 -2.13 25.05 -16.18
C VAL A 28 -1.07 24.04 -16.60
N GLN A 29 -0.23 24.39 -17.58
CA GLN A 29 0.81 23.50 -18.13
C GLN A 29 2.12 23.54 -17.33
N ARG A 30 2.37 24.58 -16.54
CA ARG A 30 3.62 24.76 -15.78
C ARG A 30 4.05 23.52 -14.97
N PRO A 31 3.19 22.83 -14.20
CA PRO A 31 3.59 21.64 -13.45
C PRO A 31 4.06 20.47 -14.32
N PHE A 32 3.70 20.46 -15.60
CA PHE A 32 4.07 19.40 -16.54
C PHE A 32 5.31 19.75 -17.34
N VAL A 33 5.41 20.98 -17.83
CA VAL A 33 6.54 21.46 -18.65
C VAL A 33 7.80 21.64 -17.80
N HIS A 34 7.66 22.21 -16.59
CA HIS A 34 8.76 22.49 -15.66
C HIS A 34 8.70 21.56 -14.42
N LYS A 35 8.28 20.31 -14.62
CA LYS A 35 8.02 19.38 -13.52
C LYS A 35 9.18 19.26 -12.51
N ALA A 36 10.42 19.17 -13.00
CA ALA A 36 11.58 19.01 -12.13
C ALA A 36 11.88 20.26 -11.28
N GLU A 37 11.63 21.45 -11.82
CA GLU A 37 11.76 22.72 -11.13
C GLU A 37 10.66 22.88 -10.09
N TYR A 38 9.40 22.70 -10.50
CA TYR A 38 8.25 22.72 -9.62
C TYR A 38 8.39 21.77 -8.44
N LEU A 39 8.83 20.52 -8.66
CA LEU A 39 9.03 19.56 -7.58
C LEU A 39 10.16 19.95 -6.63
N ARG A 40 11.20 20.61 -7.11
CA ARG A 40 12.27 21.13 -6.24
C ARG A 40 11.78 22.29 -5.37
N GLU A 41 11.05 23.24 -5.96
CA GLU A 41 10.43 24.35 -5.23
C GLU A 41 9.47 23.81 -4.15
N TYR A 42 8.58 22.91 -4.54
CA TYR A 42 7.64 22.26 -3.61
C TYR A 42 8.36 21.52 -2.48
N GLN A 43 9.44 20.80 -2.79
CA GLN A 43 10.24 20.13 -1.77
C GLN A 43 10.93 21.12 -0.83
N ALA A 44 11.41 22.24 -1.33
CA ALA A 44 12.02 23.28 -0.51
C ALA A 44 11.02 23.90 0.45
N ASP A 45 9.82 24.24 -0.03
CA ASP A 45 8.75 24.84 0.78
C ASP A 45 8.32 23.92 1.94
N TRP A 46 8.31 22.62 1.73
CA TRP A 46 7.90 21.64 2.73
C TRP A 46 9.03 21.02 3.56
N SER A 47 10.29 21.38 3.27
CA SER A 47 11.46 20.74 3.87
C SER A 47 11.53 20.88 5.39
N GLU A 48 11.22 22.05 5.92
CA GLU A 48 11.23 22.33 7.37
C GLU A 48 10.13 21.55 8.09
N TRP A 49 8.91 21.65 7.60
CA TRP A 49 7.78 20.90 8.15
C TRP A 49 8.03 19.38 8.12
N LEU A 50 8.57 18.85 7.02
CA LEU A 50 8.90 17.43 6.90
C LEU A 50 9.99 16.99 7.88
N ARG A 51 10.99 17.85 8.11
CA ARG A 51 12.04 17.59 9.09
C ARG A 51 11.44 17.48 10.48
N ASP A 52 10.63 18.45 10.90
CA ASP A 52 10.03 18.52 12.22
C ASP A 52 9.01 17.37 12.42
N TYR A 53 8.21 17.08 11.39
CA TYR A 53 7.33 15.92 11.39
C TYR A 53 8.08 14.61 11.58
N LYS A 54 9.20 14.40 10.87
CA LYS A 54 10.03 13.20 11.03
C LYS A 54 10.72 13.13 12.40
N ALA A 55 11.09 14.26 12.98
CA ALA A 55 11.65 14.34 14.32
C ALA A 55 10.66 13.89 15.41
N SER A 56 9.35 14.00 15.15
CA SER A 56 8.29 13.52 16.05
C SER A 56 8.09 11.99 16.00
N TRP A 57 8.72 11.29 15.06
CA TRP A 57 8.56 9.85 14.93
C TRP A 57 9.34 9.10 16.02
N PRO A 58 9.01 7.83 16.32
CA PRO A 58 9.77 7.03 17.26
C PRO A 58 11.25 7.00 16.89
N GLN A 59 12.11 7.48 17.81
CA GLN A 59 13.56 7.54 17.58
C GLN A 59 14.28 6.29 18.08
N GLN A 60 13.63 5.52 18.94
CA GLN A 60 14.20 4.27 19.48
C GLN A 60 13.82 3.09 18.61
N LYS A 61 14.82 2.26 18.30
CA LYS A 61 14.57 1.01 17.59
C LYS A 61 13.81 0.05 18.49
N THR A 62 12.67 -0.41 18.02
CA THR A 62 11.85 -1.40 18.70
C THR A 62 12.15 -2.81 18.17
N ASN A 63 11.64 -3.84 18.84
CA ASN A 63 11.65 -5.19 18.29
C ASN A 63 10.48 -5.34 17.29
N LEU A 64 10.73 -4.91 16.05
CA LEU A 64 9.73 -4.99 14.96
C LEU A 64 9.19 -6.41 14.74
N LEU A 65 10.06 -7.43 14.87
CA LEU A 65 9.64 -8.81 14.70
C LEU A 65 8.56 -9.18 15.71
N THR A 66 8.81 -8.94 16.99
CA THR A 66 7.83 -9.24 18.06
C THR A 66 6.53 -8.45 17.87
N GLN A 67 6.64 -7.16 17.55
CA GLN A 67 5.44 -6.33 17.32
C GLN A 67 4.59 -6.82 16.15
N LEU A 68 5.24 -7.25 15.06
CA LEU A 68 4.53 -7.81 13.91
C LEU A 68 3.98 -9.20 14.20
N GLN A 69 4.68 -10.03 14.99
CA GLN A 69 4.19 -11.32 15.47
C GLN A 69 2.91 -11.13 16.29
N ASP A 70 2.95 -10.27 17.29
CA ASP A 70 1.81 -10.00 18.19
C ASP A 70 0.61 -9.42 17.44
N TRP A 71 0.87 -8.65 16.40
CA TRP A 71 -0.19 -8.01 15.61
C TRP A 71 -0.72 -8.89 14.47
N TRP A 72 0.17 -9.46 13.66
CA TRP A 72 -0.24 -10.11 12.40
C TRP A 72 -0.50 -11.60 12.53
N GLN A 73 0.20 -12.33 13.41
CA GLN A 73 -0.06 -13.78 13.53
C GLN A 73 -1.51 -14.12 13.90
N PRO A 74 -2.17 -13.41 14.84
CA PRO A 74 -3.60 -13.63 15.08
C PRO A 74 -4.47 -13.35 13.84
N LEU A 75 -4.14 -12.34 13.05
CA LEU A 75 -4.84 -12.02 11.81
C LEU A 75 -4.63 -13.09 10.74
N LEU A 76 -3.38 -13.55 10.59
CA LEU A 76 -3.04 -14.64 9.66
C LEU A 76 -3.75 -15.94 10.05
N ALA A 77 -3.84 -16.26 11.34
CA ALA A 77 -4.50 -17.47 11.83
C ALA A 77 -5.99 -17.52 11.46
N MET A 78 -6.66 -16.37 11.39
CA MET A 78 -8.08 -16.27 11.08
C MET A 78 -8.41 -16.18 9.58
N ALA A 79 -7.40 -16.14 8.69
CA ALA A 79 -7.57 -15.94 7.25
C ALA A 79 -6.89 -17.04 6.42
N PRO A 80 -7.24 -18.33 6.59
CA PRO A 80 -6.55 -19.45 5.91
C PRO A 80 -6.75 -19.46 4.39
N THR A 81 -7.93 -19.10 3.89
CA THR A 81 -8.22 -19.07 2.46
C THR A 81 -7.48 -17.92 1.79
N LEU A 82 -7.50 -16.72 2.39
CA LEU A 82 -6.74 -15.57 1.92
C LEU A 82 -5.24 -15.88 1.83
N ARG A 83 -4.68 -16.50 2.88
CA ARG A 83 -3.27 -16.91 2.90
C ARG A 83 -2.92 -17.87 1.76
N THR A 84 -3.74 -18.88 1.54
CA THR A 84 -3.56 -19.84 0.44
C THR A 84 -3.62 -19.13 -0.91
N ALA A 85 -4.57 -18.21 -1.10
CA ALA A 85 -4.75 -17.46 -2.33
C ALA A 85 -3.60 -16.47 -2.62
N ILE A 86 -2.88 -15.98 -1.59
CA ILE A 86 -1.67 -15.16 -1.75
C ILE A 86 -0.56 -15.99 -2.43
N GLY A 87 -0.41 -17.27 -2.08
CA GLY A 87 0.42 -18.21 -2.82
C GLY A 87 1.91 -17.90 -2.80
N GLY A 88 2.50 -17.67 -1.63
CA GLY A 88 3.94 -17.47 -1.44
C GLY A 88 4.27 -16.59 -0.26
N GLY A 89 5.53 -16.60 0.18
CA GLY A 89 5.99 -15.77 1.28
C GLY A 89 6.30 -14.32 0.88
N CYS A 90 6.39 -13.44 1.87
CA CYS A 90 6.74 -12.04 1.68
C CYS A 90 7.92 -11.66 2.59
N LEU A 91 9.00 -11.14 2.00
CA LEU A 91 10.12 -10.56 2.71
C LEU A 91 9.84 -9.07 2.96
N LEU A 92 9.80 -8.69 4.22
CA LEU A 92 9.78 -7.31 4.67
C LEU A 92 11.18 -6.94 5.17
N LYS A 93 11.84 -6.02 4.45
CA LYS A 93 13.23 -5.65 4.68
C LYS A 93 13.35 -4.18 5.07
N THR A 94 14.16 -3.91 6.08
CA THR A 94 14.68 -2.58 6.41
C THR A 94 16.20 -2.57 6.19
N ASP A 95 16.84 -1.46 6.54
CA ASP A 95 18.31 -1.33 6.56
C ASP A 95 19.01 -2.29 7.52
N ASP A 96 18.32 -2.75 8.59
CA ASP A 96 18.90 -3.56 9.66
C ASP A 96 18.01 -4.71 10.15
N ALA A 97 16.89 -5.00 9.49
CA ALA A 97 16.01 -6.12 9.82
C ALA A 97 15.44 -6.76 8.57
N GLU A 98 15.36 -8.09 8.60
CA GLU A 98 14.73 -8.90 7.56
C GLU A 98 13.71 -9.83 8.23
N ILE A 99 12.44 -9.64 7.88
CA ILE A 99 11.30 -10.34 8.47
C ILE A 99 10.54 -11.06 7.37
N TYR A 100 10.28 -12.33 7.57
CA TYR A 100 9.56 -13.16 6.64
C TYR A 100 8.11 -13.38 7.11
N ILE A 101 7.17 -13.10 6.23
CA ILE A 101 5.76 -13.40 6.42
C ILE A 101 5.48 -14.71 5.68
N ASP A 102 5.31 -15.77 6.45
CA ASP A 102 4.98 -17.10 5.96
C ASP A 102 3.47 -17.24 5.85
N PHE A 103 2.94 -16.89 4.70
CA PHE A 103 1.49 -17.02 4.46
C PHE A 103 1.03 -18.48 4.48
N ALA A 104 1.87 -19.45 4.09
CA ALA A 104 1.50 -20.85 4.09
C ALA A 104 1.20 -21.34 5.53
N ASN A 105 2.07 -21.00 6.46
CA ASN A 105 1.95 -21.43 7.86
C ASN A 105 1.26 -20.39 8.77
N GLY A 106 1.01 -19.16 8.28
CA GLY A 106 0.41 -18.09 9.07
C GLY A 106 1.35 -17.51 10.14
N LEU A 107 2.63 -17.46 9.85
CA LEU A 107 3.67 -17.05 10.78
C LEU A 107 4.40 -15.79 10.32
N VAL A 108 4.92 -15.03 11.27
CA VAL A 108 5.88 -13.95 11.05
C VAL A 108 7.17 -14.36 11.75
N VAL A 109 8.24 -14.57 10.99
CA VAL A 109 9.50 -15.14 11.51
C VAL A 109 10.71 -14.34 11.01
N PRO A 110 11.88 -14.48 11.63
CA PRO A 110 13.11 -13.97 11.06
C PRO A 110 13.34 -14.55 9.67
N PHE A 111 13.86 -13.75 8.76
CA PHE A 111 14.28 -14.27 7.46
C PHE A 111 15.55 -15.11 7.61
N ALA A 112 15.51 -16.32 7.04
CA ALA A 112 16.62 -17.29 7.04
C ALA A 112 16.67 -17.99 5.66
N ASP A 113 16.80 -17.18 4.61
CA ASP A 113 16.90 -17.60 3.21
C ASP A 113 15.67 -18.38 2.66
N GLN A 114 14.49 -18.17 3.28
CA GLN A 114 13.25 -18.76 2.76
C GLN A 114 12.93 -18.21 1.36
N GLN A 115 12.31 -19.03 0.54
CA GLN A 115 11.78 -18.60 -0.75
C GLN A 115 10.64 -17.61 -0.55
N TYR A 116 10.70 -16.47 -1.25
CA TYR A 116 9.64 -15.47 -1.22
C TYR A 116 9.20 -15.09 -2.62
N ARG A 117 7.91 -14.82 -2.74
CA ARG A 117 7.30 -14.33 -3.97
C ARG A 117 7.20 -12.80 -3.98
N TYR A 118 7.21 -12.19 -2.80
CA TYR A 118 7.04 -10.75 -2.64
C TYR A 118 8.14 -10.19 -1.74
N ARG A 119 8.57 -8.98 -2.04
CA ARG A 119 9.54 -8.26 -1.21
C ARG A 119 9.17 -6.79 -1.12
N PHE A 120 9.20 -6.25 0.09
CA PHE A 120 9.10 -4.82 0.36
C PHE A 120 10.35 -4.36 1.09
N VAL A 121 10.97 -3.29 0.58
CA VAL A 121 12.09 -2.62 1.24
C VAL A 121 11.60 -1.27 1.71
N ILE A 122 11.58 -1.07 3.02
CA ILE A 122 10.98 0.10 3.69
C ILE A 122 12.01 0.66 4.66
N ALA A 123 12.23 1.98 4.65
CA ALA A 123 13.09 2.61 5.64
C ALA A 123 12.56 2.33 7.06
N ARG A 124 13.44 1.90 7.97
CA ARG A 124 13.06 1.48 9.33
C ARG A 124 12.17 2.49 10.08
N PRO A 125 12.46 3.82 10.10
CA PRO A 125 11.60 4.77 10.81
C PRO A 125 10.16 4.82 10.28
N ILE A 126 9.97 4.60 8.97
CA ILE A 126 8.63 4.54 8.36
C ILE A 126 7.90 3.30 8.84
N LEU A 127 8.58 2.14 8.83
CA LEU A 127 7.98 0.89 9.27
C LEU A 127 7.65 0.93 10.75
N GLU A 128 8.54 1.43 11.61
CA GLU A 128 8.30 1.57 13.05
C GLU A 128 7.11 2.47 13.36
N LYS A 129 7.01 3.63 12.68
CA LYS A 129 5.85 4.50 12.81
C LYS A 129 4.56 3.78 12.42
N THR A 130 4.56 3.11 11.26
CA THR A 130 3.39 2.40 10.75
C THR A 130 2.93 1.28 11.70
N VAL A 131 3.88 0.55 12.29
CA VAL A 131 3.62 -0.52 13.26
C VAL A 131 3.16 0.04 14.61
N ALA A 132 3.80 1.10 15.10
CA ALA A 132 3.42 1.74 16.37
C ALA A 132 2.00 2.30 16.33
N GLU A 133 1.59 2.87 15.21
CA GLU A 133 0.24 3.38 14.98
C GLU A 133 -0.79 2.28 14.69
N LYS A 134 -0.34 1.04 14.50
CA LYS A 134 -1.17 -0.08 14.03
C LYS A 134 -2.02 0.32 12.82
N ALA A 135 -1.38 0.93 11.82
CA ALA A 135 -2.04 1.40 10.62
C ALA A 135 -2.72 0.21 9.90
N VAL A 136 -4.05 0.14 9.99
CA VAL A 136 -4.84 -1.01 9.54
C VAL A 136 -4.95 -1.15 8.03
N ASP A 137 -4.62 -0.10 7.30
CA ASP A 137 -4.72 -0.04 5.84
C ASP A 137 -3.41 0.51 5.24
N TRP A 138 -2.47 -0.38 4.98
CA TRP A 138 -1.20 0.00 4.35
C TRP A 138 -1.37 0.41 2.89
N SER A 139 -2.42 -0.06 2.24
CA SER A 139 -2.69 0.28 0.84
C SER A 139 -2.97 1.77 0.65
N ASN A 140 -3.80 2.33 1.55
CA ASN A 140 -4.18 3.75 1.49
C ASN A 140 -3.28 4.67 2.34
N SER A 141 -2.28 4.13 3.01
CA SER A 141 -1.30 4.92 3.79
C SER A 141 0.12 4.73 3.27
N LEU A 142 0.78 3.65 3.64
CA LEU A 142 2.17 3.37 3.29
C LEU A 142 2.37 3.25 1.78
N PHE A 143 1.51 2.49 1.08
CA PHE A 143 1.71 2.24 -0.35
C PHE A 143 1.49 3.49 -1.20
N LEU A 144 0.51 4.34 -0.87
CA LEU A 144 0.33 5.62 -1.56
C LEU A 144 1.45 6.63 -1.29
N SER A 145 2.20 6.45 -0.20
CA SER A 145 3.35 7.33 0.09
C SER A 145 4.50 7.17 -0.90
N CYS A 146 4.56 6.05 -1.63
CA CYS A 146 5.67 5.67 -2.52
C CYS A 146 7.05 5.67 -1.85
N ARG A 147 7.11 5.52 -0.51
CA ARG A 147 8.36 5.55 0.27
C ARG A 147 8.90 4.15 0.56
N PHE A 148 8.75 3.27 -0.37
CA PHE A 148 9.23 1.89 -0.29
C PHE A 148 9.55 1.38 -1.70
N THR A 149 10.29 0.30 -1.78
CA THR A 149 10.49 -0.45 -3.03
C THR A 149 9.79 -1.78 -2.90
N ALA A 150 8.99 -2.14 -3.90
CA ALA A 150 8.33 -3.44 -3.96
C ALA A 150 8.85 -4.25 -5.15
N TRP A 151 8.94 -5.55 -4.93
CA TRP A 151 9.25 -6.53 -5.97
C TRP A 151 8.32 -7.74 -5.81
N ARG A 152 7.97 -8.36 -6.94
CA ARG A 152 7.20 -9.60 -6.96
C ARG A 152 7.71 -10.53 -8.05
N ASP A 153 7.57 -11.81 -7.82
CA ASP A 153 7.70 -12.84 -8.83
C ASP A 153 6.30 -13.19 -9.39
N GLY A 154 6.20 -13.16 -10.72
CA GLY A 154 4.95 -13.44 -11.42
C GLY A 154 3.94 -12.29 -11.48
N THR A 155 2.70 -12.63 -11.76
CA THR A 155 1.61 -11.70 -11.99
C THR A 155 1.16 -11.00 -10.70
N TYR A 156 0.44 -9.86 -10.87
CA TYR A 156 -0.21 -9.18 -9.75
C TYR A 156 -1.17 -10.11 -9.01
N ASN A 157 -1.10 -10.07 -7.68
CA ASN A 157 -1.99 -10.84 -6.82
C ASN A 157 -2.76 -9.89 -5.89
N GLU A 158 -4.04 -9.77 -6.13
CA GLU A 158 -4.92 -8.90 -5.38
C GLU A 158 -5.13 -9.35 -3.92
N PHE A 159 -4.97 -10.65 -3.64
CA PHE A 159 -5.11 -11.17 -2.28
C PHE A 159 -4.00 -10.66 -1.36
N LEU A 160 -2.77 -10.48 -1.88
CA LEU A 160 -1.70 -9.81 -1.13
C LEU A 160 -2.07 -8.36 -0.79
N TYR A 161 -2.62 -7.63 -1.76
CA TYR A 161 -3.11 -6.28 -1.55
C TYR A 161 -4.22 -6.24 -0.51
N ASN A 162 -5.17 -7.18 -0.57
CA ASN A 162 -6.26 -7.31 0.39
C ASN A 162 -5.76 -7.62 1.80
N PHE A 163 -4.70 -8.40 1.97
CA PHE A 163 -4.07 -8.60 3.26
C PHE A 163 -3.58 -7.27 3.85
N PHE A 164 -2.76 -6.52 3.11
CA PHE A 164 -2.21 -5.24 3.59
C PHE A 164 -3.26 -4.13 3.77
N LYS A 165 -4.42 -4.26 3.18
CA LYS A 165 -5.57 -3.39 3.37
C LYS A 165 -6.38 -3.73 4.63
N SER A 166 -6.16 -4.89 5.23
CA SER A 166 -7.08 -5.51 6.17
C SER A 166 -6.44 -5.89 7.52
N LEU A 167 -5.53 -5.06 8.03
CA LEU A 167 -4.73 -5.35 9.23
C LEU A 167 -5.49 -5.07 10.56
N SER A 168 -6.78 -5.37 10.61
CA SER A 168 -7.59 -5.42 11.82
C SER A 168 -8.51 -6.64 11.81
N VAL A 169 -8.97 -7.08 12.97
CA VAL A 169 -9.83 -8.27 13.09
C VAL A 169 -11.06 -8.20 12.19
N GLU A 170 -11.76 -7.08 12.22
CA GLU A 170 -12.98 -6.89 11.41
C GLU A 170 -12.69 -6.91 9.92
N ARG A 171 -11.65 -6.16 9.48
CA ARG A 171 -11.26 -6.10 8.06
C ARG A 171 -10.73 -7.43 7.57
N MET A 172 -9.95 -8.14 8.40
CA MET A 172 -9.38 -9.44 8.03
C MET A 172 -10.48 -10.50 7.85
N ARG A 173 -11.53 -10.50 8.67
CA ARG A 173 -12.71 -11.39 8.47
C ARG A 173 -13.36 -11.12 7.11
N ARG A 174 -13.58 -9.84 6.75
CA ARG A 174 -14.16 -9.49 5.45
C ARG A 174 -13.26 -9.91 4.28
N ALA A 175 -11.93 -9.77 4.45
CA ALA A 175 -10.96 -10.19 3.42
C ALA A 175 -10.94 -11.72 3.25
N GLU A 176 -11.07 -12.48 4.34
CA GLU A 176 -11.23 -13.94 4.29
C GLU A 176 -12.54 -14.34 3.62
N ASP A 177 -13.68 -13.74 4.00
CA ASP A 177 -14.98 -14.01 3.36
C ASP A 177 -14.93 -13.71 1.84
N GLU A 178 -14.25 -12.65 1.44
CA GLU A 178 -14.02 -12.32 0.03
C GLU A 178 -13.14 -13.35 -0.67
N ALA A 179 -12.07 -13.80 -0.02
CA ALA A 179 -11.20 -14.83 -0.56
C ALA A 179 -11.98 -16.15 -0.75
N VAL A 180 -12.80 -16.55 0.21
CA VAL A 180 -13.66 -17.74 0.12
C VAL A 180 -14.60 -17.62 -1.08
N ARG A 181 -15.29 -16.50 -1.24
CA ARG A 181 -16.20 -16.28 -2.38
C ARG A 181 -15.50 -16.37 -3.73
N ARG A 182 -14.32 -15.77 -3.84
CA ARG A 182 -13.56 -15.69 -5.11
C ARG A 182 -12.81 -16.96 -5.47
N THR A 183 -12.51 -17.82 -4.50
CA THR A 183 -11.82 -19.10 -4.72
C THR A 183 -12.79 -20.28 -4.72
N ALA A 184 -14.07 -20.07 -4.37
CA ALA A 184 -15.09 -21.09 -4.51
C ALA A 184 -15.18 -21.54 -5.99
N PRO A 185 -15.25 -22.87 -6.27
CA PRO A 185 -15.47 -23.34 -7.63
C PRO A 185 -16.81 -22.77 -8.11
N GLU A 186 -16.80 -22.20 -9.34
CA GLU A 186 -18.07 -21.84 -9.99
C GLU A 186 -18.96 -23.10 -9.98
N SER A 187 -20.05 -23.03 -9.24
CA SER A 187 -21.06 -24.08 -9.29
C SER A 187 -21.45 -24.20 -10.77
N ALA A 188 -21.14 -25.35 -11.38
CA ALA A 188 -21.46 -25.68 -12.74
C ALA A 188 -22.92 -25.27 -12.97
N GLY A 189 -23.11 -24.24 -13.80
CA GLY A 189 -24.39 -23.63 -14.02
C GLY A 189 -25.43 -24.69 -14.32
N ALA A 190 -26.54 -24.63 -13.62
CA ALA A 190 -27.70 -25.38 -13.95
C ALA A 190 -28.04 -25.11 -15.42
N GLN A 191 -27.74 -26.04 -16.30
CA GLN A 191 -28.35 -26.13 -17.60
C GLN A 191 -29.83 -26.51 -17.33
N LEU A 192 -30.72 -25.55 -17.53
CA LEU A 192 -32.13 -25.75 -17.77
C LEU A 192 -32.43 -25.51 -19.23
#